data_b4a8fbd6180e2a8d02376edf2fb55b5f
#
_entry.id   b4a8fbd6180e2a8d02376edf2fb55b5f
#
_cell.length_a   1.000
_cell.length_b   1.000
_cell.length_c   1.000
_cell.angle_alpha   90.00
_cell.angle_beta   90.00
_cell.angle_gamma   90.00
#
_symmetry.space_group_name_H-M   'P 1'
#
loop_
_entity.id
_entity.type
_entity.pdbx_description
1 polymer ?
#
loop_
_entity_poly.entity_id
_entity_poly.type
_entity_poly.pdbx_seq_one_letter_code
_entity_poly.pdbx_strand_id
1 'polypeptide(L)'
;MTTIHVTASRDYDVLVQPGLLDDAGAQIAQVLGTGRTAAIVAGATVAGLYAERLSASLTRAGFRTVTFTYPGGEHCKTLATYAALLDFLAAHRLSRSDLIVALGGGVTGDLTGFAAATYQRGIPFVQVPTTLLAAVDSSVGGKMAVNLTSGKNQVGCFYQPSLVLCDPDTLRTLPPEEYRNGCAEVIKYAVLRSEPFFSELRTAPVSAQVEHVIATCVGMKRDLVAADEFDRGSRQLLNLGHSFGHAVEKCSDYAVPHGCGVAIGMAIIARAAAKRGICTEDTCAQIIALLRQYGLPTETDFTCDALTDAARSDKKIADGKLHLIVPERIGHCRIETIPAADIRAWLADGGIA
;
A
#
# COMPACT_ATOMS: atom_id res chain seq x y z
N MET A 1 -20.78 9.68 -4.05
CA MET A 1 -19.50 9.79 -3.32
C MET A 1 -19.56 8.93 -2.08
N THR A 2 -18.66 7.99 -1.95
CA THR A 2 -18.50 7.17 -0.75
C THR A 2 -17.45 7.81 0.15
N THR A 3 -17.78 7.99 1.43
CA THR A 3 -16.87 8.57 2.43
C THR A 3 -16.57 7.52 3.49
N ILE A 4 -15.28 7.25 3.75
CA ILE A 4 -14.84 6.35 4.80
C ILE A 4 -14.05 7.18 5.81
N HIS A 5 -14.59 7.33 7.01
CA HIS A 5 -13.91 8.02 8.11
C HIS A 5 -12.86 7.11 8.75
N VAL A 6 -11.63 7.59 8.92
CA VAL A 6 -10.51 6.89 9.55
C VAL A 6 -10.15 7.59 10.86
N THR A 7 -10.32 6.88 11.96
CA THR A 7 -9.92 7.34 13.29
C THR A 7 -8.51 6.86 13.61
N ALA A 8 -7.64 7.81 13.92
CA ALA A 8 -6.24 7.58 14.27
C ALA A 8 -5.72 8.74 15.15
N SER A 9 -4.42 8.88 15.36
CA SER A 9 -3.82 10.05 16.02
C SER A 9 -4.20 11.38 15.38
N ARG A 10 -4.59 11.34 14.11
CA ARG A 10 -5.26 12.41 13.37
C ARG A 10 -6.35 11.76 12.55
N ASP A 11 -7.60 12.17 12.75
CA ASP A 11 -8.75 11.71 11.99
C ASP A 11 -8.74 12.32 10.58
N TYR A 12 -9.20 11.57 9.60
CA TYR A 12 -9.34 12.02 8.21
C TYR A 12 -10.37 11.19 7.46
N ASP A 13 -10.81 11.70 6.32
CA ASP A 13 -11.71 11.00 5.43
C ASP A 13 -11.00 10.47 4.19
N VAL A 14 -11.47 9.32 3.70
CA VAL A 14 -11.15 8.78 2.39
C VAL A 14 -12.40 8.93 1.53
N LEU A 15 -12.32 9.75 0.49
CA LEU A 15 -13.40 9.97 -0.47
C LEU A 15 -13.16 9.10 -1.70
N VAL A 16 -14.20 8.39 -2.15
CA VAL A 16 -14.14 7.53 -3.35
C VAL A 16 -15.26 7.94 -4.30
N GLN A 17 -14.89 8.44 -5.47
CA GLN A 17 -15.84 8.84 -6.52
C GLN A 17 -15.13 9.03 -7.86
N PRO A 18 -15.70 8.57 -9.00
CA PRO A 18 -15.24 8.94 -10.33
C PRO A 18 -15.27 10.46 -10.56
N GLY A 19 -14.23 10.98 -11.25
CA GLY A 19 -14.12 12.41 -11.54
C GLY A 19 -13.68 13.28 -10.35
N LEU A 20 -13.33 12.70 -9.22
CA LEU A 20 -12.96 13.41 -8.00
C LEU A 20 -11.69 14.27 -8.17
N LEU A 21 -10.82 13.93 -9.11
CA LEU A 21 -9.63 14.72 -9.42
C LEU A 21 -9.97 16.14 -9.87
N ASP A 22 -11.06 16.32 -10.62
CA ASP A 22 -11.50 17.63 -11.09
C ASP A 22 -12.17 18.47 -9.99
N ASP A 23 -12.64 17.82 -8.91
CA ASP A 23 -13.22 18.46 -7.72
C ASP A 23 -12.27 18.49 -6.51
N ALA A 24 -11.05 17.98 -6.67
CA ALA A 24 -10.08 17.81 -5.59
C ALA A 24 -9.82 19.12 -4.83
N GLY A 25 -9.70 20.26 -5.55
CA GLY A 25 -9.49 21.56 -4.94
C GLY A 25 -10.61 21.97 -3.99
N ALA A 26 -11.87 21.74 -4.37
CA ALA A 26 -13.02 22.04 -3.51
C ALA A 26 -13.05 21.15 -2.27
N GLN A 27 -12.80 19.86 -2.42
CA GLN A 27 -12.72 18.91 -1.28
C GLN A 27 -11.60 19.29 -0.31
N ILE A 28 -10.42 19.62 -0.82
CA ILE A 28 -9.27 20.05 0.00
C ILE A 28 -9.58 21.37 0.71
N ALA A 29 -10.24 22.32 0.03
CA ALA A 29 -10.62 23.61 0.60
C ALA A 29 -11.61 23.47 1.77
N GLN A 30 -12.53 22.51 1.72
CA GLN A 30 -13.46 22.21 2.82
C GLN A 30 -12.72 21.75 4.09
N VAL A 31 -11.63 20.99 3.95
CA VAL A 31 -10.88 20.42 5.08
C VAL A 31 -9.79 21.39 5.59
N LEU A 32 -9.08 22.05 4.68
CA LEU A 32 -7.88 22.82 5.02
C LEU A 32 -8.04 24.33 4.85
N GLY A 33 -9.16 24.81 4.28
CA GLY A 33 -9.32 26.23 3.90
C GLY A 33 -8.56 26.59 2.63
N THR A 34 -8.71 27.83 2.18
CA THR A 34 -8.10 28.36 0.94
C THR A 34 -6.98 29.37 1.21
N GLY A 35 -6.42 29.99 0.15
CA GLY A 35 -5.36 31.02 0.28
C GLY A 35 -3.99 30.46 0.63
N ARG A 36 -3.75 29.18 0.40
CA ARG A 36 -2.52 28.44 0.69
C ARG A 36 -1.78 28.06 -0.58
N THR A 37 -0.50 27.68 -0.43
CA THR A 37 0.26 27.01 -1.50
C THR A 37 0.12 25.51 -1.36
N ALA A 38 -0.25 24.83 -2.46
CA ALA A 38 -0.29 23.38 -2.58
C ALA A 38 0.89 22.91 -3.45
N ALA A 39 1.83 22.17 -2.86
CA ALA A 39 2.91 21.52 -3.59
C ALA A 39 2.44 20.16 -4.08
N ILE A 40 2.25 20.00 -5.38
CA ILE A 40 1.93 18.71 -6.02
C ILE A 40 3.23 17.94 -6.19
N VAL A 41 3.28 16.69 -5.71
CA VAL A 41 4.42 15.78 -5.86
C VAL A 41 3.98 14.60 -6.70
N ALA A 42 4.66 14.34 -7.82
CA ALA A 42 4.32 13.26 -8.73
C ALA A 42 5.54 12.67 -9.45
N GLY A 43 5.50 11.36 -9.73
CA GLY A 43 6.41 10.76 -10.70
C GLY A 43 6.11 11.27 -12.13
N ALA A 44 7.12 11.33 -13.01
CA ALA A 44 7.04 11.95 -14.32
C ALA A 44 5.85 11.47 -15.17
N THR A 45 5.60 10.16 -15.23
CA THR A 45 4.46 9.60 -15.96
C THR A 45 3.13 10.11 -15.44
N VAL A 46 2.93 10.06 -14.12
CA VAL A 46 1.68 10.50 -13.48
C VAL A 46 1.52 12.01 -13.57
N ALA A 47 2.61 12.77 -13.45
CA ALA A 47 2.60 14.21 -13.63
C ALA A 47 2.11 14.58 -15.03
N GLY A 48 2.60 13.93 -16.08
CA GLY A 48 2.16 14.16 -17.46
C GLY A 48 0.69 13.83 -17.72
N LEU A 49 0.11 12.90 -16.94
CA LEU A 49 -1.30 12.51 -17.09
C LEU A 49 -2.25 13.41 -16.30
N TYR A 50 -1.86 13.83 -15.09
CA TYR A 50 -2.83 14.32 -14.10
C TYR A 50 -2.45 15.61 -13.39
N ALA A 51 -1.17 16.05 -13.39
CA ALA A 51 -0.75 17.19 -12.58
C ALA A 51 -1.43 18.51 -13.03
N GLU A 52 -1.64 18.71 -14.33
CA GLU A 52 -2.32 19.91 -14.84
C GLU A 52 -3.79 19.94 -14.41
N ARG A 53 -4.51 18.80 -14.50
CA ARG A 53 -5.92 18.69 -14.05
C ARG A 53 -6.04 18.98 -12.55
N LEU A 54 -5.19 18.39 -11.72
CA LEU A 54 -5.17 18.64 -10.28
C LEU A 54 -4.83 20.09 -9.97
N SER A 55 -3.81 20.66 -10.62
CA SER A 55 -3.41 22.06 -10.47
C SER A 55 -4.54 23.02 -10.84
N ALA A 56 -5.25 22.77 -11.95
CA ALA A 56 -6.39 23.55 -12.36
C ALA A 56 -7.53 23.49 -11.32
N SER A 57 -7.84 22.31 -10.77
CA SER A 57 -8.83 22.13 -9.72
C SER A 57 -8.46 22.91 -8.46
N LEU A 58 -7.21 22.80 -8.00
CA LEU A 58 -6.69 23.53 -6.84
C LEU A 58 -6.73 25.06 -7.06
N THR A 59 -6.32 25.51 -8.25
CA THR A 59 -6.32 26.96 -8.59
C THR A 59 -7.73 27.53 -8.59
N ARG A 60 -8.72 26.82 -9.16
CA ARG A 60 -10.13 27.22 -9.10
C ARG A 60 -10.64 27.35 -7.67
N ALA A 61 -10.12 26.52 -6.75
CA ALA A 61 -10.47 26.57 -5.33
C ALA A 61 -9.66 27.61 -4.53
N GLY A 62 -8.81 28.41 -5.17
CA GLY A 62 -8.08 29.51 -4.53
C GLY A 62 -6.72 29.10 -3.92
N PHE A 63 -6.13 28.00 -4.35
CA PHE A 63 -4.76 27.62 -4.01
C PHE A 63 -3.77 28.15 -5.04
N ARG A 64 -2.58 28.53 -4.59
CA ARG A 64 -1.40 28.65 -5.45
C ARG A 64 -0.76 27.28 -5.59
N THR A 65 -0.43 26.85 -6.79
CA THR A 65 0.17 25.53 -7.02
C THR A 65 1.63 25.62 -7.45
N VAL A 66 2.44 24.66 -7.00
CA VAL A 66 3.79 24.38 -7.47
C VAL A 66 3.92 22.86 -7.64
N THR A 67 4.71 22.39 -8.60
CA THR A 67 4.80 20.95 -8.87
C THR A 67 6.26 20.48 -8.80
N PHE A 68 6.49 19.47 -7.95
CA PHE A 68 7.73 18.70 -7.90
C PHE A 68 7.55 17.41 -8.67
N THR A 69 8.39 17.20 -9.68
CA THR A 69 8.38 15.98 -10.51
C THR A 69 9.71 15.24 -10.36
N TYR A 70 9.66 13.93 -10.22
CA TYR A 70 10.81 13.05 -10.17
C TYR A 70 10.61 11.86 -11.14
N PRO A 71 11.65 11.08 -11.51
CA PRO A 71 11.50 10.03 -12.53
C PRO A 71 10.40 9.00 -12.25
N GLY A 72 10.14 8.68 -10.98
CA GLY A 72 9.16 7.67 -10.58
C GLY A 72 9.78 6.29 -10.40
N GLY A 73 8.98 5.33 -9.89
CA GLY A 73 9.44 3.96 -9.60
C GLY A 73 10.08 3.80 -8.23
N GLU A 74 10.15 2.55 -7.77
CA GLU A 74 10.63 2.20 -6.43
C GLU A 74 12.10 2.61 -6.20
N HIS A 75 12.94 2.57 -7.24
CA HIS A 75 14.34 3.01 -7.19
C HIS A 75 14.51 4.49 -6.88
N CYS A 76 13.48 5.31 -7.08
CA CYS A 76 13.49 6.74 -6.72
C CYS A 76 13.02 7.01 -5.28
N LYS A 77 12.56 6.02 -4.55
CA LYS A 77 12.10 6.16 -3.16
C LYS A 77 13.30 6.21 -2.20
N THR A 78 14.13 7.24 -2.32
CA THR A 78 15.44 7.36 -1.68
C THR A 78 15.56 8.61 -0.82
N LEU A 79 16.58 8.63 0.06
CA LEU A 79 16.96 9.86 0.80
C LEU A 79 17.36 10.99 -0.13
N ALA A 80 17.96 10.72 -1.29
CA ALA A 80 18.34 11.74 -2.25
C ALA A 80 17.11 12.45 -2.86
N THR A 81 16.12 11.70 -3.29
CA THR A 81 14.85 12.24 -3.81
C THR A 81 14.08 12.99 -2.70
N TYR A 82 14.09 12.44 -1.49
CA TYR A 82 13.51 13.09 -0.32
C TYR A 82 14.17 14.43 -0.02
N ALA A 83 15.52 14.53 -0.01
CA ALA A 83 16.23 15.75 0.21
C ALA A 83 15.93 16.80 -0.87
N ALA A 84 15.92 16.39 -2.15
CA ALA A 84 15.54 17.26 -3.25
C ALA A 84 14.11 17.80 -3.13
N LEU A 85 13.17 17.00 -2.64
CA LEU A 85 11.81 17.46 -2.35
C LEU A 85 11.79 18.50 -1.22
N LEU A 86 12.53 18.30 -0.14
CA LEU A 86 12.62 19.29 0.95
C LEU A 86 13.20 20.62 0.47
N ASP A 87 14.28 20.59 -0.33
CA ASP A 87 14.89 21.79 -0.92
C ASP A 87 13.92 22.51 -1.85
N PHE A 88 13.13 21.76 -2.64
CA PHE A 88 12.08 22.32 -3.49
C PHE A 88 11.01 23.06 -2.66
N LEU A 89 10.52 22.46 -1.57
CA LEU A 89 9.53 23.08 -0.69
C LEU A 89 10.07 24.37 -0.07
N ALA A 90 11.33 24.36 0.35
CA ALA A 90 12.01 25.52 0.93
C ALA A 90 12.22 26.64 -0.10
N ALA A 91 12.67 26.31 -1.33
CA ALA A 91 12.85 27.26 -2.42
C ALA A 91 11.54 27.98 -2.80
N HIS A 92 10.41 27.28 -2.71
CA HIS A 92 9.08 27.84 -2.96
C HIS A 92 8.45 28.49 -1.71
N ARG A 93 9.21 28.55 -0.60
CA ARG A 93 8.82 29.22 0.67
C ARG A 93 7.52 28.68 1.26
N LEU A 94 7.29 27.36 1.16
CA LEU A 94 6.15 26.74 1.83
C LEU A 94 6.29 26.92 3.35
N SER A 95 5.18 27.24 3.99
CA SER A 95 5.05 27.40 5.44
C SER A 95 4.25 26.27 6.06
N ARG A 96 4.10 26.25 7.36
CA ARG A 96 3.25 25.26 8.07
C ARG A 96 1.77 25.33 7.71
N SER A 97 1.32 26.45 7.19
CA SER A 97 -0.08 26.63 6.76
C SER A 97 -0.33 26.16 5.35
N ASP A 98 0.71 25.91 4.56
CA ASP A 98 0.62 25.33 3.22
C ASP A 98 0.41 23.82 3.27
N LEU A 99 0.32 23.15 2.12
CA LEU A 99 0.11 21.71 2.05
C LEU A 99 0.93 21.05 0.95
N ILE A 100 1.13 19.73 1.11
CA ILE A 100 1.69 18.88 0.07
C ILE A 100 0.61 17.91 -0.40
N VAL A 101 0.51 17.71 -1.72
CA VAL A 101 -0.41 16.77 -2.34
C VAL A 101 0.37 15.68 -3.06
N ALA A 102 0.29 14.45 -2.58
CA ALA A 102 0.87 13.28 -3.22
C ALA A 102 -0.05 12.80 -4.35
N LEU A 103 0.36 12.98 -5.59
CA LEU A 103 -0.36 12.52 -6.77
C LEU A 103 0.38 11.31 -7.37
N GLY A 104 -0.08 10.07 -7.08
CA GLY A 104 0.62 8.90 -7.57
C GLY A 104 0.33 7.59 -6.83
N GLY A 105 1.17 6.60 -7.05
CA GLY A 105 1.14 5.32 -6.33
C GLY A 105 1.78 5.39 -4.95
N GLY A 106 1.99 4.22 -4.34
CA GLY A 106 2.55 4.09 -2.99
C GLY A 106 3.91 4.76 -2.80
N VAL A 107 4.79 4.69 -3.81
CA VAL A 107 6.10 5.38 -3.79
C VAL A 107 5.94 6.88 -3.56
N THR A 108 5.06 7.51 -4.34
CA THR A 108 4.77 8.94 -4.22
C THR A 108 4.13 9.27 -2.86
N GLY A 109 3.17 8.46 -2.42
CA GLY A 109 2.49 8.63 -1.14
C GLY A 109 3.47 8.61 0.03
N ASP A 110 4.32 7.59 0.10
CA ASP A 110 5.28 7.38 1.18
C ASP A 110 6.35 8.49 1.23
N LEU A 111 6.97 8.80 0.06
CA LEU A 111 7.97 9.86 -0.06
C LEU A 111 7.40 11.22 0.36
N THR A 112 6.20 11.55 -0.13
CA THR A 112 5.55 12.83 0.14
C THR A 112 5.09 12.93 1.58
N GLY A 113 4.50 11.87 2.13
CA GLY A 113 4.06 11.83 3.51
C GLY A 113 5.23 11.94 4.50
N PHE A 114 6.38 11.32 4.19
CA PHE A 114 7.59 11.47 5.00
C PHE A 114 8.14 12.90 4.93
N ALA A 115 8.15 13.53 3.75
CA ALA A 115 8.51 14.93 3.61
C ALA A 115 7.55 15.84 4.39
N ALA A 116 6.23 15.59 4.30
CA ALA A 116 5.22 16.35 5.03
C ALA A 116 5.40 16.26 6.56
N ALA A 117 5.75 15.07 7.07
CA ALA A 117 5.97 14.86 8.49
C ALA A 117 7.17 15.63 9.06
N THR A 118 8.19 15.84 8.24
CA THR A 118 9.48 16.38 8.68
C THR A 118 9.70 17.85 8.30
N TYR A 119 9.19 18.27 7.12
CA TYR A 119 9.29 19.64 6.68
C TYR A 119 8.57 20.57 7.67
N GLN A 120 9.26 21.61 8.17
CA GLN A 120 8.76 22.54 9.18
C GLN A 120 8.21 21.85 10.46
N ARG A 121 8.60 20.60 10.76
CA ARG A 121 8.12 19.70 11.83
C ARG A 121 6.66 19.28 11.67
N GLY A 122 6.20 19.21 10.43
CA GLY A 122 4.87 18.75 10.03
C GLY A 122 4.04 19.83 9.34
N ILE A 123 3.61 19.53 8.11
CA ILE A 123 2.65 20.34 7.34
C ILE A 123 1.49 19.46 6.86
N PRO A 124 0.33 20.05 6.53
CA PRO A 124 -0.80 19.28 5.98
C PRO A 124 -0.41 18.48 4.73
N PHE A 125 -0.97 17.29 4.62
CA PHE A 125 -0.67 16.34 3.56
C PHE A 125 -1.95 15.69 3.04
N VAL A 126 -2.12 15.63 1.73
CA VAL A 126 -3.25 15.00 1.05
C VAL A 126 -2.75 13.93 0.10
N GLN A 127 -3.42 12.79 0.04
CA GLN A 127 -3.12 11.74 -0.91
C GLN A 127 -4.15 11.69 -2.04
N VAL A 128 -3.66 11.58 -3.28
CA VAL A 128 -4.44 11.33 -4.49
C VAL A 128 -3.85 10.08 -5.15
N PRO A 129 -4.25 8.87 -4.68
CA PRO A 129 -3.72 7.63 -5.20
C PRO A 129 -4.16 7.41 -6.65
N THR A 130 -3.23 7.03 -7.52
CA THR A 130 -3.47 6.75 -8.95
C THR A 130 -3.13 5.31 -9.35
N THR A 131 -2.79 4.46 -8.39
CA THR A 131 -2.67 3.00 -8.57
C THR A 131 -3.68 2.28 -7.71
N LEU A 132 -4.13 1.10 -8.15
CA LEU A 132 -5.07 0.29 -7.37
C LEU A 132 -4.49 -0.06 -6.01
N LEU A 133 -3.22 -0.48 -5.95
CA LEU A 133 -2.52 -0.78 -4.70
C LEU A 133 -2.57 0.40 -3.72
N ALA A 134 -2.33 1.62 -4.20
CA ALA A 134 -2.38 2.78 -3.33
C ALA A 134 -3.80 3.12 -2.90
N ALA A 135 -4.78 2.99 -3.78
CA ALA A 135 -6.18 3.29 -3.48
C ALA A 135 -6.77 2.33 -2.43
N VAL A 136 -6.40 1.04 -2.47
CA VAL A 136 -6.94 0.03 -1.56
C VAL A 136 -6.11 -0.16 -0.29
N ASP A 137 -4.82 0.26 -0.29
CA ASP A 137 -3.90 -0.04 0.80
C ASP A 137 -3.01 1.15 1.17
N SER A 138 -1.93 1.46 0.44
CA SER A 138 -0.83 2.29 0.95
C SER A 138 -1.22 3.72 1.31
N SER A 139 -2.29 4.30 0.74
CA SER A 139 -2.77 5.65 1.08
C SER A 139 -3.41 5.78 2.47
N VAL A 140 -3.66 4.66 3.17
CA VAL A 140 -4.36 4.64 4.46
C VAL A 140 -3.44 4.14 5.58
N GLY A 141 -3.53 4.77 6.75
CA GLY A 141 -2.88 4.30 7.98
C GLY A 141 -1.48 4.82 8.23
N GLY A 142 -1.05 5.84 7.48
CA GLY A 142 0.04 6.74 7.83
C GLY A 142 1.47 6.17 7.86
N LYS A 143 1.72 4.97 7.34
CA LYS A 143 3.09 4.43 7.22
C LYS A 143 3.79 5.13 6.08
N MET A 144 4.72 6.04 6.39
CA MET A 144 5.48 6.84 5.42
C MET A 144 6.95 6.52 5.53
N ALA A 145 7.64 6.21 4.42
CA ALA A 145 9.04 5.83 4.47
C ALA A 145 9.78 6.04 3.14
N VAL A 146 11.11 5.99 3.23
CA VAL A 146 12.02 5.88 2.09
C VAL A 146 12.95 4.68 2.28
N ASN A 147 13.58 4.26 1.19
CA ASN A 147 14.48 3.12 1.17
C ASN A 147 15.91 3.54 1.53
N LEU A 148 16.63 2.60 2.13
CA LEU A 148 18.09 2.64 2.25
C LEU A 148 18.72 1.60 1.32
N THR A 149 20.04 1.66 1.16
CA THR A 149 20.80 0.62 0.45
C THR A 149 20.68 -0.75 1.11
N SER A 150 20.41 -0.78 2.43
CA SER A 150 20.21 -2.00 3.22
C SER A 150 18.83 -2.63 3.06
N GLY A 151 17.83 -1.88 2.55
CA GLY A 151 16.47 -2.43 2.35
C GLY A 151 15.38 -1.39 2.23
N LYS A 152 14.18 -1.87 1.88
CA LYS A 152 12.97 -1.04 1.70
C LYS A 152 12.42 -0.54 3.03
N ASN A 153 11.85 0.69 2.99
CA ASN A 153 11.03 1.28 4.06
C ASN A 153 11.68 1.28 5.45
N GLN A 154 13.00 1.53 5.51
CA GLN A 154 13.75 1.50 6.78
C GLN A 154 13.82 2.86 7.48
N VAL A 155 13.62 3.95 6.76
CA VAL A 155 13.60 5.31 7.32
C VAL A 155 12.24 5.93 7.06
N GLY A 156 11.53 6.28 8.13
CA GLY A 156 10.18 6.82 8.00
C GLY A 156 9.53 7.11 9.35
N CYS A 157 8.24 7.37 9.28
CA CYS A 157 7.41 7.69 10.45
C CYS A 157 5.96 7.27 10.22
N PHE A 158 5.16 7.36 11.27
CA PHE A 158 3.70 7.36 11.16
C PHE A 158 3.22 8.80 11.02
N TYR A 159 2.60 9.14 9.90
CA TYR A 159 2.04 10.47 9.65
C TYR A 159 0.74 10.36 8.85
N GLN A 160 -0.38 10.67 9.50
CA GLN A 160 -1.69 10.53 8.89
C GLN A 160 -1.95 11.67 7.89
N PRO A 161 -2.56 11.40 6.71
CA PRO A 161 -2.97 12.44 5.79
C PRO A 161 -4.13 13.27 6.40
N SER A 162 -4.35 14.46 5.86
CA SER A 162 -5.53 15.27 6.18
C SER A 162 -6.77 14.84 5.38
N LEU A 163 -6.54 14.20 4.24
CA LEU A 163 -7.59 13.75 3.30
C LEU A 163 -6.97 12.76 2.31
N VAL A 164 -7.76 11.78 1.87
CA VAL A 164 -7.41 10.89 0.75
C VAL A 164 -8.51 10.99 -0.30
N LEU A 165 -8.13 11.25 -1.56
CA LEU A 165 -9.04 11.42 -2.69
C LEU A 165 -8.81 10.29 -3.70
N CYS A 166 -9.63 9.26 -3.65
CA CYS A 166 -9.58 8.13 -4.57
C CYS A 166 -10.51 8.38 -5.76
N ASP A 167 -9.93 8.70 -6.91
CA ASP A 167 -10.65 8.82 -8.17
C ASP A 167 -10.46 7.54 -9.01
N PRO A 168 -11.46 6.65 -9.11
CA PRO A 168 -11.38 5.43 -9.91
C PRO A 168 -11.04 5.67 -11.39
N ASP A 169 -11.35 6.83 -11.95
CA ASP A 169 -11.03 7.14 -13.35
C ASP A 169 -9.51 7.21 -13.59
N THR A 170 -8.69 7.49 -12.58
CA THR A 170 -7.23 7.48 -12.70
C THR A 170 -6.67 6.08 -12.95
N LEU A 171 -7.41 5.03 -12.58
CA LEU A 171 -7.01 3.65 -12.80
C LEU A 171 -7.17 3.18 -14.26
N ARG A 172 -7.89 3.95 -15.09
CA ARG A 172 -8.08 3.61 -16.52
C ARG A 172 -6.79 3.73 -17.34
N THR A 173 -5.83 4.53 -16.89
CA THR A 173 -4.53 4.70 -17.55
C THR A 173 -3.43 3.84 -16.92
N LEU A 174 -3.77 3.07 -15.87
CA LEU A 174 -2.83 2.22 -15.19
C LEU A 174 -2.46 1.02 -16.08
N PRO A 175 -1.16 0.73 -16.27
CA PRO A 175 -0.74 -0.47 -17.00
C PRO A 175 -1.37 -1.74 -16.40
N PRO A 176 -1.76 -2.73 -17.24
CA PRO A 176 -2.42 -3.95 -16.77
C PRO A 176 -1.63 -4.72 -15.70
N GLU A 177 -0.30 -4.73 -15.77
CA GLU A 177 0.58 -5.34 -14.77
C GLU A 177 0.51 -4.62 -13.42
N GLU A 178 0.45 -3.29 -13.40
CA GLU A 178 0.32 -2.50 -12.18
C GLU A 178 -1.09 -2.64 -11.58
N TYR A 179 -2.11 -2.74 -12.42
CA TYR A 179 -3.47 -3.03 -11.96
C TYR A 179 -3.54 -4.40 -11.29
N ARG A 180 -2.97 -5.44 -11.93
CA ARG A 180 -2.87 -6.80 -11.40
C ARG A 180 -2.06 -6.85 -10.09
N ASN A 181 -0.97 -6.07 -10.01
CA ASN A 181 -0.18 -5.90 -8.79
C ASN A 181 -1.06 -5.40 -7.61
N GLY A 182 -1.96 -4.46 -7.86
CA GLY A 182 -2.94 -4.00 -6.87
C GLY A 182 -3.99 -5.05 -6.49
N CYS A 183 -4.39 -5.93 -7.42
CA CYS A 183 -5.35 -7.00 -7.14
C CYS A 183 -4.85 -8.01 -6.07
N ALA A 184 -3.54 -8.19 -5.92
CA ALA A 184 -2.99 -9.03 -4.86
C ALA A 184 -3.38 -8.52 -3.47
N GLU A 185 -3.33 -7.21 -3.24
CA GLU A 185 -3.75 -6.60 -1.98
C GLU A 185 -5.26 -6.71 -1.77
N VAL A 186 -6.06 -6.57 -2.82
CA VAL A 186 -7.52 -6.80 -2.75
C VAL A 186 -7.82 -8.23 -2.28
N ILE A 187 -7.16 -9.22 -2.88
CA ILE A 187 -7.32 -10.64 -2.51
C ILE A 187 -6.82 -10.87 -1.07
N LYS A 188 -5.71 -10.25 -0.68
CA LYS A 188 -5.22 -10.29 0.71
C LYS A 188 -6.30 -9.87 1.70
N TYR A 189 -6.99 -8.75 1.47
CA TYR A 189 -8.09 -8.30 2.34
C TYR A 189 -9.24 -9.30 2.40
N ALA A 190 -9.62 -9.88 1.27
CA ALA A 190 -10.68 -10.86 1.21
C ALA A 190 -10.34 -12.12 2.01
N VAL A 191 -9.15 -12.69 1.83
CA VAL A 191 -8.66 -13.85 2.59
C VAL A 191 -8.56 -13.53 4.07
N LEU A 192 -8.12 -12.32 4.41
CA LEU A 192 -7.88 -11.89 5.78
C LEU A 192 -9.17 -11.69 6.58
N ARG A 193 -10.24 -11.10 5.98
CA ARG A 193 -11.33 -10.50 6.74
C ARG A 193 -12.74 -10.81 6.24
N SER A 194 -12.95 -11.34 5.03
CA SER A 194 -14.30 -11.43 4.48
C SER A 194 -14.48 -12.54 3.45
N GLU A 195 -15.14 -13.63 3.86
CA GLU A 195 -15.57 -14.66 2.93
C GLU A 195 -16.59 -14.17 1.88
N PRO A 196 -17.60 -13.34 2.23
CA PRO A 196 -18.48 -12.76 1.20
C PRO A 196 -17.73 -11.98 0.14
N PHE A 197 -16.78 -11.10 0.53
CA PHE A 197 -15.97 -10.34 -0.41
C PHE A 197 -15.06 -11.25 -1.26
N PHE A 198 -14.53 -12.32 -0.68
CA PHE A 198 -13.78 -13.34 -1.42
C PHE A 198 -14.66 -13.99 -2.50
N SER A 199 -15.91 -14.34 -2.16
CA SER A 199 -16.86 -14.92 -3.09
C SER A 199 -17.28 -13.95 -4.20
N GLU A 200 -17.43 -12.66 -3.89
CA GLU A 200 -17.67 -11.59 -4.89
C GLU A 200 -16.52 -11.51 -5.90
N LEU A 201 -15.25 -11.54 -5.44
CA LEU A 201 -14.09 -11.49 -6.31
C LEU A 201 -13.95 -12.70 -7.25
N ARG A 202 -14.52 -13.85 -6.87
CA ARG A 202 -14.60 -15.03 -7.76
C ARG A 202 -15.60 -14.87 -8.89
N THR A 203 -16.65 -14.10 -8.68
CA THR A 203 -17.76 -13.95 -9.63
C THR A 203 -17.69 -12.69 -10.47
N ALA A 204 -17.14 -11.63 -9.93
CA ALA A 204 -17.02 -10.35 -10.63
C ALA A 204 -15.59 -9.80 -10.49
N PRO A 205 -14.94 -9.40 -11.60
CA PRO A 205 -13.59 -8.85 -11.54
C PRO A 205 -13.58 -7.48 -10.82
N VAL A 206 -12.45 -7.13 -10.22
CA VAL A 206 -12.24 -5.83 -9.56
C VAL A 206 -12.62 -4.66 -10.48
N SER A 207 -12.30 -4.76 -11.78
CA SER A 207 -12.59 -3.71 -12.77
C SER A 207 -14.08 -3.41 -12.98
N ALA A 208 -14.95 -4.36 -12.69
CA ALA A 208 -16.40 -4.18 -12.80
C ALA A 208 -17.03 -3.50 -11.56
N GLN A 209 -16.28 -3.39 -10.45
CA GLN A 209 -16.79 -2.93 -9.15
C GLN A 209 -15.76 -2.12 -8.36
N VAL A 210 -14.94 -1.32 -9.04
CA VAL A 210 -13.75 -0.64 -8.47
C VAL A 210 -14.07 0.19 -7.23
N GLU A 211 -15.13 1.01 -7.26
CA GLU A 211 -15.52 1.87 -6.13
C GLU A 211 -15.87 1.04 -4.90
N HIS A 212 -16.66 -0.04 -5.08
CA HIS A 212 -17.02 -0.95 -4.01
C HIS A 212 -15.78 -1.64 -3.43
N VAL A 213 -14.87 -2.11 -4.30
CA VAL A 213 -13.63 -2.77 -3.88
C VAL A 213 -12.74 -1.83 -3.07
N ILE A 214 -12.54 -0.58 -3.55
CA ILE A 214 -11.75 0.42 -2.82
C ILE A 214 -12.39 0.67 -1.45
N ALA A 215 -13.69 0.95 -1.41
CA ALA A 215 -14.41 1.24 -0.17
C ALA A 215 -14.33 0.07 0.83
N THR A 216 -14.48 -1.16 0.35
CA THR A 216 -14.41 -2.38 1.18
C THR A 216 -13.01 -2.59 1.77
N CYS A 217 -11.96 -2.51 0.95
CA CYS A 217 -10.58 -2.67 1.40
C CYS A 217 -10.16 -1.57 2.38
N VAL A 218 -10.48 -0.30 2.06
CA VAL A 218 -10.22 0.85 2.95
C VAL A 218 -10.96 0.69 4.27
N GLY A 219 -12.23 0.24 4.26
CA GLY A 219 -13.00 -0.03 5.47
C GLY A 219 -12.34 -1.08 6.36
N MET A 220 -11.88 -2.20 5.79
CA MET A 220 -11.17 -3.23 6.52
C MET A 220 -9.83 -2.73 7.09
N LYS A 221 -9.10 -1.91 6.31
CA LYS A 221 -7.84 -1.31 6.78
C LYS A 221 -8.07 -0.32 7.89
N ARG A 222 -9.06 0.56 7.75
CA ARG A 222 -9.48 1.52 8.78
C ARG A 222 -9.69 0.84 10.12
N ASP A 223 -10.41 -0.28 10.14
CA ASP A 223 -10.74 -1.00 11.38
C ASP A 223 -9.47 -1.53 12.08
N LEU A 224 -8.49 -2.02 11.30
CA LEU A 224 -7.20 -2.47 11.83
C LEU A 224 -6.33 -1.29 12.29
N VAL A 225 -6.35 -0.17 11.57
CA VAL A 225 -5.62 1.06 11.96
C VAL A 225 -6.21 1.65 13.25
N ALA A 226 -7.53 1.73 13.38
CA ALA A 226 -8.19 2.23 14.57
C ALA A 226 -7.90 1.36 15.81
N ALA A 227 -7.76 0.04 15.62
CA ALA A 227 -7.42 -0.89 16.70
C ALA A 227 -5.93 -0.86 17.07
N ASP A 228 -5.05 -0.56 16.11
CA ASP A 228 -3.59 -0.64 16.29
C ASP A 228 -2.87 0.26 15.27
N GLU A 229 -2.84 1.56 15.54
CA GLU A 229 -2.25 2.54 14.63
C GLU A 229 -0.76 2.27 14.34
N PHE A 230 0.00 1.83 15.35
CA PHE A 230 1.46 1.72 15.28
C PHE A 230 1.98 0.32 14.91
N ASP A 231 1.08 -0.61 14.49
CA ASP A 231 1.45 -1.94 13.99
C ASP A 231 2.22 -2.81 15.00
N ARG A 232 1.75 -2.79 16.26
CA ARG A 232 2.36 -3.57 17.36
C ARG A 232 1.56 -4.81 17.73
N GLY A 233 0.37 -4.99 17.19
CA GLY A 233 -0.57 -6.06 17.51
C GLY A 233 -1.41 -6.49 16.29
N SER A 234 -2.72 -6.23 16.33
CA SER A 234 -3.67 -6.75 15.34
C SER A 234 -3.45 -6.24 13.91
N ARG A 235 -2.86 -5.05 13.72
CA ARG A 235 -2.54 -4.53 12.39
C ARG A 235 -1.51 -5.37 11.65
N GLN A 236 -0.69 -6.15 12.37
CA GLN A 236 0.25 -7.11 11.75
C GLN A 236 -0.44 -8.13 10.86
N LEU A 237 -1.75 -8.39 11.04
CA LEU A 237 -2.56 -9.22 10.15
C LEU A 237 -2.47 -8.77 8.68
N LEU A 238 -2.25 -7.46 8.41
CA LEU A 238 -2.04 -6.94 7.06
C LEU A 238 -0.79 -7.51 6.37
N ASN A 239 0.09 -8.18 7.09
CA ASN A 239 1.29 -8.83 6.55
C ASN A 239 1.02 -10.25 5.99
N LEU A 240 -0.24 -10.66 5.76
CA LEU A 240 -0.52 -11.93 5.07
C LEU A 240 0.21 -11.97 3.72
N GLY A 241 1.03 -13.01 3.53
CA GLY A 241 1.88 -13.17 2.35
C GLY A 241 3.17 -12.35 2.34
N HIS A 242 3.27 -11.28 3.14
CA HIS A 242 4.39 -10.33 3.05
C HIS A 242 5.74 -10.87 3.53
N SER A 243 5.78 -11.75 4.53
CA SER A 243 7.06 -12.25 5.05
C SER A 243 7.84 -13.03 4.00
N PHE A 244 7.17 -13.91 3.26
CA PHE A 244 7.78 -14.63 2.15
C PHE A 244 7.77 -13.84 0.85
N GLY A 245 6.77 -12.98 0.64
CA GLY A 245 6.72 -12.06 -0.50
C GLY A 245 7.92 -11.11 -0.55
N HIS A 246 8.27 -10.48 0.56
CA HIS A 246 9.46 -9.63 0.65
C HIS A 246 10.77 -10.42 0.43
N ALA A 247 10.83 -11.68 0.85
CA ALA A 247 11.97 -12.54 0.54
C ALA A 247 12.10 -12.77 -0.98
N VAL A 248 10.99 -13.03 -1.68
CA VAL A 248 10.94 -13.16 -3.14
C VAL A 248 11.35 -11.85 -3.83
N GLU A 249 10.81 -10.70 -3.38
CA GLU A 249 11.21 -9.38 -3.90
C GLU A 249 12.72 -9.17 -3.76
N LYS A 250 13.27 -9.48 -2.60
CA LYS A 250 14.70 -9.30 -2.31
C LYS A 250 15.57 -10.25 -3.15
N CYS A 251 15.20 -11.52 -3.26
CA CYS A 251 15.95 -12.51 -4.08
C CYS A 251 15.94 -12.14 -5.56
N SER A 252 14.88 -11.46 -6.03
CA SER A 252 14.78 -10.96 -7.41
C SER A 252 15.48 -9.63 -7.65
N ASP A 253 16.19 -9.09 -6.67
CA ASP A 253 16.71 -7.71 -6.69
C ASP A 253 15.61 -6.70 -7.03
N TYR A 254 14.42 -6.93 -6.44
CA TYR A 254 13.19 -6.13 -6.63
C TYR A 254 12.65 -6.09 -8.07
N ALA A 255 13.04 -7.03 -8.93
CA ALA A 255 12.45 -7.19 -10.25
C ALA A 255 11.03 -7.77 -10.21
N VAL A 256 10.72 -8.59 -9.19
CA VAL A 256 9.36 -9.06 -8.93
C VAL A 256 8.53 -7.93 -8.29
N PRO A 257 7.42 -7.49 -8.91
CA PRO A 257 6.55 -6.47 -8.35
C PRO A 257 5.97 -6.88 -6.98
N HIS A 258 5.73 -5.90 -6.11
CA HIS A 258 5.29 -6.13 -4.72
C HIS A 258 4.08 -7.06 -4.61
N GLY A 259 2.98 -6.79 -5.34
CA GLY A 259 1.79 -7.63 -5.28
C GLY A 259 2.02 -9.04 -5.83
N CYS A 260 2.92 -9.21 -6.81
CA CYS A 260 3.34 -10.54 -7.26
C CYS A 260 4.09 -11.29 -6.14
N GLY A 261 5.00 -10.60 -5.44
CA GLY A 261 5.66 -11.16 -4.25
C GLY A 261 4.67 -11.55 -3.17
N VAL A 262 3.72 -10.67 -2.83
CA VAL A 262 2.65 -10.94 -1.86
C VAL A 262 1.79 -12.12 -2.27
N ALA A 263 1.44 -12.25 -3.56
CA ALA A 263 0.66 -13.37 -4.08
C ALA A 263 1.39 -14.70 -3.93
N ILE A 264 2.68 -14.75 -4.29
CA ILE A 264 3.54 -15.92 -4.08
C ILE A 264 3.60 -16.25 -2.58
N GLY A 265 3.82 -15.25 -1.74
CA GLY A 265 3.87 -15.42 -0.28
C GLY A 265 2.55 -15.92 0.32
N MET A 266 1.39 -15.45 -0.18
CA MET A 266 0.08 -15.99 0.21
C MET A 266 -0.07 -17.46 -0.21
N ALA A 267 0.37 -17.84 -1.40
CA ALA A 267 0.31 -19.22 -1.86
C ALA A 267 1.22 -20.14 -1.03
N ILE A 268 2.44 -19.70 -0.71
CA ILE A 268 3.37 -20.44 0.17
C ILE A 268 2.74 -20.66 1.54
N ILE A 269 2.22 -19.60 2.18
CA ILE A 269 1.68 -19.71 3.53
C ILE A 269 0.38 -20.52 3.56
N ALA A 270 -0.45 -20.47 2.51
CA ALA A 270 -1.66 -21.27 2.41
C ALA A 270 -1.34 -22.78 2.29
N ARG A 271 -0.35 -23.16 1.46
CA ARG A 271 0.12 -24.54 1.37
C ARG A 271 0.72 -25.04 2.69
N ALA A 272 1.56 -24.22 3.33
CA ALA A 272 2.14 -24.58 4.62
C ALA A 272 1.06 -24.75 5.70
N ALA A 273 0.05 -23.88 5.71
CA ALA A 273 -1.07 -23.96 6.64
C ALA A 273 -1.89 -25.26 6.45
N ALA A 274 -2.19 -25.63 5.20
CA ALA A 274 -2.89 -26.87 4.90
C ALA A 274 -2.06 -28.10 5.31
N LYS A 275 -0.78 -28.17 4.93
CA LYS A 275 0.10 -29.28 5.31
C LYS A 275 0.26 -29.44 6.81
N ARG A 276 0.19 -28.34 7.57
CA ARG A 276 0.25 -28.33 9.04
C ARG A 276 -1.11 -28.53 9.72
N GLY A 277 -2.20 -28.72 8.95
CA GLY A 277 -3.55 -28.89 9.47
C GLY A 277 -4.16 -27.65 10.12
N ILE A 278 -3.63 -26.44 9.82
CA ILE A 278 -4.14 -25.16 10.32
C ILE A 278 -5.36 -24.75 9.53
N CYS A 279 -5.36 -24.96 8.23
CA CYS A 279 -6.54 -24.82 7.37
C CYS A 279 -6.79 -26.10 6.58
N THR A 280 -7.92 -26.15 5.87
CA THR A 280 -8.24 -27.30 5.00
C THR A 280 -7.52 -27.18 3.66
N GLU A 281 -7.32 -28.33 2.99
CA GLU A 281 -6.82 -28.36 1.60
C GLU A 281 -7.73 -27.55 0.65
N ASP A 282 -9.04 -27.55 0.89
CA ASP A 282 -10.00 -26.77 0.11
C ASP A 282 -9.79 -25.27 0.29
N THR A 283 -9.52 -24.78 1.52
CA THR A 283 -9.18 -23.39 1.79
C THR A 283 -7.93 -22.98 1.00
N CYS A 284 -6.88 -23.80 1.05
CA CYS A 284 -5.65 -23.58 0.29
C CYS A 284 -5.92 -23.52 -1.22
N ALA A 285 -6.65 -24.50 -1.74
CA ALA A 285 -6.98 -24.57 -3.16
C ALA A 285 -7.79 -23.36 -3.64
N GLN A 286 -8.75 -22.89 -2.85
CA GLN A 286 -9.55 -21.70 -3.17
C GLN A 286 -8.69 -20.43 -3.22
N ILE A 287 -7.77 -20.20 -2.27
CA ILE A 287 -6.86 -19.06 -2.26
C ILE A 287 -5.99 -19.06 -3.53
N ILE A 288 -5.37 -20.19 -3.84
CA ILE A 288 -4.51 -20.36 -5.03
C ILE A 288 -5.31 -20.15 -6.32
N ALA A 289 -6.52 -20.70 -6.39
CA ALA A 289 -7.39 -20.55 -7.55
C ALA A 289 -7.76 -19.08 -7.80
N LEU A 290 -8.08 -18.32 -6.75
CA LEU A 290 -8.40 -16.89 -6.89
C LEU A 290 -7.18 -16.09 -7.34
N LEU A 291 -6.00 -16.32 -6.77
CA LEU A 291 -4.76 -15.66 -7.21
C LEU A 291 -4.49 -15.90 -8.70
N ARG A 292 -4.61 -17.16 -9.15
CA ARG A 292 -4.42 -17.53 -10.56
C ARG A 292 -5.49 -16.93 -11.47
N GLN A 293 -6.75 -16.85 -11.02
CA GLN A 293 -7.84 -16.20 -11.76
C GLN A 293 -7.52 -14.74 -12.09
N TYR A 294 -6.82 -14.05 -11.20
CA TYR A 294 -6.36 -12.68 -11.41
C TYR A 294 -4.99 -12.58 -12.11
N GLY A 295 -4.46 -13.70 -12.63
CA GLY A 295 -3.17 -13.74 -13.34
C GLY A 295 -1.97 -13.47 -12.45
N LEU A 296 -2.10 -13.68 -11.14
CA LEU A 296 -1.03 -13.52 -10.17
C LEU A 296 -0.20 -14.81 -10.05
N PRO A 297 1.13 -14.71 -9.91
CA PRO A 297 1.99 -15.87 -9.71
C PRO A 297 1.75 -16.51 -8.34
N THR A 298 1.82 -17.83 -8.28
CA THR A 298 1.66 -18.63 -7.05
C THR A 298 2.87 -19.51 -6.74
N GLU A 299 3.93 -19.37 -7.54
CA GLU A 299 5.14 -20.18 -7.50
C GLU A 299 6.36 -19.29 -7.74
N THR A 300 7.53 -19.77 -7.36
CA THR A 300 8.82 -19.10 -7.57
C THR A 300 9.92 -20.14 -7.79
N ASP A 301 10.95 -19.77 -8.56
CA ASP A 301 12.10 -20.62 -8.83
C ASP A 301 13.23 -20.43 -7.79
N PHE A 302 13.06 -19.53 -6.81
CA PHE A 302 14.04 -19.33 -5.76
C PHE A 302 14.07 -20.52 -4.80
N THR A 303 15.28 -20.95 -4.44
CA THR A 303 15.48 -22.08 -3.53
C THR A 303 15.06 -21.75 -2.10
N CYS A 304 14.74 -22.79 -1.34
CA CYS A 304 14.40 -22.67 0.07
C CYS A 304 15.49 -21.97 0.89
N ASP A 305 16.76 -22.22 0.59
CA ASP A 305 17.88 -21.58 1.28
C ASP A 305 17.96 -20.09 0.97
N ALA A 306 17.83 -19.67 -0.30
CA ALA A 306 17.84 -18.27 -0.70
C ALA A 306 16.70 -17.48 -0.03
N LEU A 307 15.47 -18.02 -0.04
CA LEU A 307 14.32 -17.39 0.59
C LEU A 307 14.45 -17.37 2.12
N THR A 308 15.05 -18.39 2.73
CA THR A 308 15.30 -18.42 4.18
C THR A 308 16.26 -17.30 4.59
N ASP A 309 17.37 -17.13 3.86
CA ASP A 309 18.37 -16.09 4.14
C ASP A 309 17.78 -14.68 3.92
N ALA A 310 17.01 -14.51 2.86
CA ALA A 310 16.30 -13.26 2.59
C ALA A 310 15.29 -12.92 3.68
N ALA A 311 14.48 -13.90 4.12
CA ALA A 311 13.46 -13.71 5.17
C ALA A 311 14.10 -13.44 6.55
N ARG A 312 15.24 -14.07 6.87
CA ARG A 312 15.98 -13.81 8.12
C ARG A 312 16.51 -12.39 8.23
N SER A 313 16.72 -11.71 7.13
CA SER A 313 17.16 -10.31 7.12
C SER A 313 15.99 -9.31 7.18
N ASP A 314 14.73 -9.77 7.24
CA ASP A 314 13.57 -8.89 7.38
C ASP A 314 13.56 -8.26 8.80
N LYS A 315 13.30 -6.96 8.85
CA LYS A 315 13.12 -6.19 10.11
C LYS A 315 12.01 -6.71 11.03
N LYS A 316 11.17 -7.63 10.55
CA LYS A 316 10.09 -8.27 11.31
C LYS A 316 10.59 -9.33 12.30
N ILE A 317 11.85 -9.73 12.23
CA ILE A 317 12.44 -10.64 13.22
C ILE A 317 12.84 -9.82 14.43
N ALA A 318 12.14 -10.07 15.53
CA ALA A 318 12.45 -9.50 16.84
C ALA A 318 12.68 -10.64 17.84
N ASP A 319 13.72 -10.53 18.62
CA ASP A 319 14.09 -11.54 19.65
C ASP A 319 14.17 -12.99 19.10
N GLY A 320 14.65 -13.14 17.85
CA GLY A 320 14.78 -14.45 17.20
C GLY A 320 13.44 -15.08 16.77
N LYS A 321 12.36 -14.33 16.73
CA LYS A 321 11.01 -14.78 16.35
C LYS A 321 10.49 -14.00 15.14
N LEU A 322 9.69 -14.66 14.33
CA LEU A 322 8.96 -14.09 13.20
C LEU A 322 7.46 -14.29 13.41
N HIS A 323 6.68 -13.25 13.12
CA HIS A 323 5.22 -13.34 13.09
C HIS A 323 4.77 -13.64 11.66
N LEU A 324 4.26 -14.84 11.41
CA LEU A 324 3.59 -15.21 10.18
C LEU A 324 2.09 -14.97 10.30
N ILE A 325 1.47 -14.51 9.26
CA ILE A 325 0.01 -14.42 9.20
C ILE A 325 -0.49 -15.63 8.43
N VAL A 326 -1.29 -16.45 9.10
CA VAL A 326 -1.68 -17.77 8.61
C VAL A 326 -3.20 -17.85 8.47
N PRO A 327 -3.72 -18.26 7.28
CA PRO A 327 -5.15 -18.42 7.11
C PRO A 327 -5.62 -19.70 7.84
N GLU A 328 -6.67 -19.56 8.66
CA GLU A 328 -7.40 -20.70 9.24
C GLU A 328 -8.59 -21.10 8.36
N ARG A 329 -9.23 -20.11 7.75
CA ARG A 329 -10.27 -20.24 6.73
C ARG A 329 -10.37 -18.91 5.95
N ILE A 330 -11.06 -18.92 4.84
CA ILE A 330 -11.34 -17.66 4.12
C ILE A 330 -12.04 -16.68 5.06
N GLY A 331 -11.58 -15.44 5.08
CA GLY A 331 -12.08 -14.36 5.94
C GLY A 331 -11.58 -14.40 7.38
N HIS A 332 -10.67 -15.31 7.72
CA HIS A 332 -10.11 -15.40 9.07
C HIS A 332 -8.68 -15.90 9.07
N CYS A 333 -7.76 -15.05 9.52
CA CYS A 333 -6.35 -15.36 9.69
C CYS A 333 -5.92 -15.08 11.14
N ARG A 334 -4.85 -15.76 11.56
CA ARG A 334 -4.22 -15.53 12.87
C ARG A 334 -2.75 -15.16 12.74
N ILE A 335 -2.21 -14.60 13.79
CA ILE A 335 -0.77 -14.38 13.93
C ILE A 335 -0.16 -15.65 14.53
N GLU A 336 0.76 -16.28 13.81
CA GLU A 336 1.53 -17.43 14.25
C GLU A 336 2.97 -16.99 14.53
N THR A 337 3.39 -17.09 15.78
CA THR A 337 4.75 -16.73 16.19
C THR A 337 5.66 -17.93 16.10
N ILE A 338 6.65 -17.88 15.21
CA ILE A 338 7.59 -18.97 14.99
C ILE A 338 9.03 -18.55 15.35
N PRO A 339 9.88 -19.48 15.82
CA PRO A 339 11.32 -19.25 15.87
C PRO A 339 11.88 -18.97 14.48
N ALA A 340 12.86 -18.08 14.34
CA ALA A 340 13.50 -17.80 13.06
C ALA A 340 14.19 -19.03 12.46
N ALA A 341 14.56 -20.03 13.31
CA ALA A 341 15.09 -21.32 12.87
C ALA A 341 14.07 -22.12 12.03
N ASP A 342 12.78 -21.94 12.26
CA ASP A 342 11.70 -22.71 11.63
C ASP A 342 11.26 -22.14 10.26
N ILE A 343 11.79 -20.97 9.85
CA ILE A 343 11.45 -20.34 8.56
C ILE A 343 11.62 -21.33 7.40
N ARG A 344 12.74 -22.06 7.38
CA ARG A 344 13.04 -23.06 6.34
C ARG A 344 11.98 -24.16 6.27
N ALA A 345 11.52 -24.64 7.42
CA ALA A 345 10.49 -25.68 7.49
C ALA A 345 9.14 -25.17 6.97
N TRP A 346 8.77 -23.92 7.26
CA TRP A 346 7.56 -23.29 6.72
C TRP A 346 7.62 -23.10 5.20
N LEU A 347 8.76 -22.72 4.66
CA LEU A 347 8.98 -22.62 3.20
C LEU A 347 8.85 -23.99 2.52
N ALA A 348 9.51 -25.03 3.08
CA ALA A 348 9.43 -26.38 2.56
C ALA A 348 8.00 -26.97 2.63
N ASP A 349 7.26 -26.71 3.72
CA ASP A 349 5.84 -27.07 3.82
C ASP A 349 4.96 -26.26 2.84
N GLY A 350 5.39 -25.06 2.48
CA GLY A 350 4.78 -24.22 1.43
C GLY A 350 5.10 -24.64 0.00
N GLY A 351 5.86 -25.73 -0.19
CA GLY A 351 6.19 -26.29 -1.51
C GLY A 351 7.44 -25.71 -2.15
N ILE A 352 8.31 -25.05 -1.37
CA ILE A 352 9.59 -24.53 -1.87
C ILE A 352 10.69 -25.60 -1.69
N ALA A 353 11.37 -25.92 -2.79
CA ALA A 353 12.42 -26.95 -2.85
C ALA A 353 13.81 -26.45 -2.36
#